data_5a3dbb901620ebad6a794668886e405c
#
_entry.id   5a3dbb901620ebad6a794668886e405c
#
_cell.length_a   1.000
_cell.length_b   1.000
_cell.length_c   1.000
_cell.angle_alpha   90.00
_cell.angle_beta   90.00
_cell.angle_gamma   90.00
#
_symmetry.space_group_name_H-M   'P 1'
#
loop_
_entity.id
_entity.type
_entity.pdbx_description
1 polymer ?
#
loop_
_entity_poly.entity_id
_entity_poly.type
_entity_poly.pdbx_seq_one_letter_code
_entity_poly.pdbx_strand_id
1 'polypeptide(L)'
;MSYEEGLSSTITDWLFFNSWWLLLPFIMLLVVAAFIVAFVLLLYMISPLISPKPLKLNGAHVVVTGGSSGIGKSIAMECYRQGAFITLVARDEVSRNKQNINALDSFALFFTQTVVLCISVDVSKDYGQVESVIKQCQEKLGPVDMLVNCAGTSFSGKFEEVEVERFRSLMEVNYLGSVYPTRAVITTMKERRMGRIMFVSSQAGQIGLFGYTAYSPSKFALRGLAESLQMEMKPYNIYVTIAYPPDTDTPGLAEENRTKPLETRLISETSGVTQPEHVAKTVVKDAVQGNFNSSVGPDGYMLSALTCGMSPVTSITEGLQQIVTMGLFRTVALFYLGSFDSIVRRCMIEREQSKAADKRE
;
A
#
# COMPACT_ATOMS: atom_id res chain seq x y z
N MET A 1 -63.55 -8.11 -51.40
CA MET A 1 -63.27 -7.80 -49.97
C MET A 1 -62.51 -8.91 -49.21
N SER A 2 -62.23 -10.07 -49.77
CA SER A 2 -61.57 -11.20 -49.08
C SER A 2 -60.10 -11.39 -49.40
N TYR A 3 -59.49 -10.62 -50.29
CA TYR A 3 -58.07 -10.74 -50.65
C TYR A 3 -57.18 -9.81 -49.87
N GLU A 4 -57.66 -8.69 -49.35
CA GLU A 4 -56.87 -7.73 -48.56
C GLU A 4 -56.73 -8.14 -47.07
N GLU A 5 -57.73 -8.86 -46.52
CA GLU A 5 -57.64 -9.35 -45.14
C GLU A 5 -56.64 -10.49 -44.99
N GLY A 6 -56.42 -11.32 -45.99
CA GLY A 6 -55.43 -12.41 -45.94
C GLY A 6 -53.99 -11.94 -46.07
N LEU A 7 -53.76 -10.83 -46.78
CA LEU A 7 -52.41 -10.27 -46.93
C LEU A 7 -51.95 -9.52 -45.65
N SER A 8 -52.92 -8.87 -44.98
CA SER A 8 -52.66 -8.17 -43.72
C SER A 8 -52.24 -9.12 -42.56
N SER A 9 -52.90 -10.27 -42.44
CA SER A 9 -52.60 -11.26 -41.42
C SER A 9 -51.24 -11.93 -41.65
N THR A 10 -50.88 -12.25 -42.88
CA THR A 10 -49.60 -12.85 -43.23
C THR A 10 -48.38 -11.88 -43.00
N ILE A 11 -48.59 -10.60 -43.27
CA ILE A 11 -47.51 -9.58 -42.99
C ILE A 11 -47.34 -9.32 -41.51
N THR A 12 -48.43 -9.27 -40.73
CA THR A 12 -48.37 -9.13 -39.28
C THR A 12 -47.74 -10.36 -38.62
N ASP A 13 -48.06 -11.57 -39.07
CA ASP A 13 -47.46 -12.81 -38.58
C ASP A 13 -45.96 -12.90 -38.95
N TRP A 14 -45.57 -12.47 -40.15
CA TRP A 14 -44.17 -12.42 -40.58
C TRP A 14 -43.37 -11.36 -39.83
N LEU A 15 -43.92 -10.19 -39.53
CA LEU A 15 -43.30 -9.17 -38.70
C LEU A 15 -43.21 -9.60 -37.24
N PHE A 16 -44.22 -10.31 -36.73
CA PHE A 16 -44.18 -10.88 -35.38
C PHE A 16 -43.09 -11.97 -35.25
N PHE A 17 -42.99 -12.86 -36.22
CA PHE A 17 -41.98 -13.93 -36.22
C PHE A 17 -40.56 -13.40 -36.39
N ASN A 18 -40.33 -12.34 -37.18
CA ASN A 18 -39.06 -11.70 -37.34
C ASN A 18 -38.65 -10.85 -36.13
N SER A 19 -39.60 -10.28 -35.36
CA SER A 19 -39.26 -9.54 -34.13
C SER A 19 -38.78 -10.46 -33.01
N TRP A 20 -39.16 -11.73 -32.95
CA TRP A 20 -38.65 -12.70 -31.99
C TRP A 20 -37.16 -12.98 -32.19
N TRP A 21 -36.64 -13.00 -33.39
CA TRP A 21 -35.22 -13.18 -33.68
C TRP A 21 -34.36 -11.98 -33.19
N LEU A 22 -34.93 -10.80 -33.13
CA LEU A 22 -34.26 -9.61 -32.57
C LEU A 22 -34.32 -9.59 -31.04
N LEU A 23 -35.35 -10.16 -30.43
CA LEU A 23 -35.49 -10.25 -28.98
C LEU A 23 -34.65 -11.37 -28.36
N LEU A 24 -34.42 -12.47 -29.09
CA LEU A 24 -33.70 -13.64 -28.61
C LEU A 24 -32.25 -13.32 -28.13
N PRO A 25 -31.42 -12.59 -28.90
CA PRO A 25 -30.10 -12.19 -28.45
C PRO A 25 -30.15 -11.24 -27.23
N PHE A 26 -31.19 -10.39 -27.15
CA PHE A 26 -31.38 -9.51 -26.00
C PHE A 26 -31.75 -10.29 -24.73
N ILE A 27 -32.65 -11.27 -24.84
CA ILE A 27 -33.03 -12.18 -23.76
C ILE A 27 -31.81 -13.02 -23.34
N MET A 28 -31.05 -13.56 -24.29
CA MET A 28 -29.81 -14.29 -23.99
C MET A 28 -28.80 -13.41 -23.25
N LEU A 29 -28.66 -12.15 -23.68
CA LEU A 29 -27.76 -11.20 -22.98
C LEU A 29 -28.23 -10.95 -21.54
N LEU A 30 -29.53 -10.77 -21.30
CA LEU A 30 -30.08 -10.61 -19.94
C LEU A 30 -29.88 -11.85 -19.08
N VAL A 31 -30.08 -13.05 -19.65
CA VAL A 31 -29.85 -14.33 -18.94
C VAL A 31 -28.37 -14.48 -18.58
N VAL A 32 -27.45 -14.18 -19.50
CA VAL A 32 -26.01 -14.20 -19.23
C VAL A 32 -25.65 -13.18 -18.17
N ALA A 33 -26.19 -11.97 -18.26
CA ALA A 33 -25.95 -10.93 -17.24
C ALA A 33 -26.48 -11.36 -15.87
N ALA A 34 -27.69 -11.95 -15.79
CA ALA A 34 -28.23 -12.47 -14.53
C ALA A 34 -27.37 -13.61 -13.96
N PHE A 35 -26.86 -14.51 -14.81
CA PHE A 35 -25.94 -15.58 -14.40
C PHE A 35 -24.63 -15.01 -13.84
N ILE A 36 -24.04 -14.01 -14.51
CA ILE A 36 -22.82 -13.34 -14.03
C ILE A 36 -23.08 -12.68 -12.67
N VAL A 37 -24.19 -11.96 -12.51
CA VAL A 37 -24.56 -11.33 -11.23
C VAL A 37 -24.75 -12.38 -10.13
N ALA A 38 -25.49 -13.45 -10.40
CA ALA A 38 -25.69 -14.53 -9.44
C ALA A 38 -24.38 -15.22 -9.04
N PHE A 39 -23.49 -15.46 -10.00
CA PHE A 39 -22.16 -16.02 -9.76
C PHE A 39 -21.28 -15.09 -8.92
N VAL A 40 -21.26 -13.78 -9.22
CA VAL A 40 -20.53 -12.79 -8.43
C VAL A 40 -21.08 -12.72 -7.00
N LEU A 41 -22.39 -12.73 -6.81
CA LEU A 41 -23.02 -12.76 -5.49
C LEU A 41 -22.66 -14.02 -4.72
N LEU A 42 -22.64 -15.19 -5.37
CA LEU A 42 -22.21 -16.44 -4.76
C LEU A 42 -20.74 -16.36 -4.29
N LEU A 43 -19.85 -15.84 -5.15
CA LEU A 43 -18.44 -15.64 -4.80
C LEU A 43 -18.28 -14.66 -3.64
N TYR A 44 -19.09 -13.60 -3.60
CA TYR A 44 -19.12 -12.64 -2.50
C TYR A 44 -19.53 -13.31 -1.18
N MET A 45 -20.54 -14.19 -1.19
CA MET A 45 -20.98 -14.94 0.00
C MET A 45 -19.91 -15.94 0.49
N ILE A 46 -19.14 -16.53 -0.41
CA ILE A 46 -18.07 -17.49 -0.07
C ILE A 46 -16.79 -16.78 0.42
N SER A 47 -16.55 -15.54 -0.02
CA SER A 47 -15.33 -14.79 0.27
C SER A 47 -14.95 -14.73 1.75
N PRO A 48 -15.87 -14.50 2.72
CA PRO A 48 -15.53 -14.48 4.14
C PRO A 48 -15.05 -15.83 4.70
N LEU A 49 -15.39 -16.95 4.05
CA LEU A 49 -14.96 -18.29 4.48
C LEU A 49 -13.48 -18.55 4.13
N ILE A 50 -12.96 -17.85 3.14
CA ILE A 50 -11.59 -18.00 2.62
C ILE A 50 -10.66 -16.92 3.17
N SER A 51 -11.23 -15.79 3.57
CA SER A 51 -10.46 -14.64 4.09
C SER A 51 -9.81 -14.94 5.45
N PRO A 52 -8.64 -14.36 5.73
CA PRO A 52 -7.97 -14.51 7.02
C PRO A 52 -8.87 -14.08 8.19
N LYS A 53 -8.73 -14.75 9.33
CA LYS A 53 -9.37 -14.26 10.57
C LYS A 53 -8.67 -12.99 11.03
N PRO A 54 -9.39 -11.90 11.33
CA PRO A 54 -8.79 -10.67 11.81
C PRO A 54 -7.97 -10.88 13.10
N LEU A 55 -6.82 -10.20 13.20
CA LEU A 55 -6.04 -10.16 14.42
C LEU A 55 -6.74 -9.26 15.45
N LYS A 56 -6.91 -9.72 16.68
CA LYS A 56 -7.39 -8.87 17.77
C LYS A 56 -6.21 -8.06 18.31
N LEU A 57 -6.26 -6.74 18.22
CA LEU A 57 -5.18 -5.87 18.73
C LEU A 57 -5.22 -5.69 20.25
N ASN A 58 -6.38 -5.83 20.87
CA ASN A 58 -6.45 -5.73 22.33
C ASN A 58 -5.61 -6.82 23.00
N GLY A 59 -4.57 -6.39 23.74
CA GLY A 59 -3.59 -7.27 24.36
C GLY A 59 -2.52 -7.86 23.42
N ALA A 60 -2.54 -7.53 22.13
CA ALA A 60 -1.52 -7.97 21.17
C ALA A 60 -0.24 -7.14 21.29
N HIS A 61 0.92 -7.76 21.13
CA HIS A 61 2.20 -7.07 21.07
C HIS A 61 2.53 -6.61 19.64
N VAL A 62 2.59 -5.30 19.41
CA VAL A 62 2.90 -4.67 18.13
C VAL A 62 4.26 -3.99 18.19
N VAL A 63 5.19 -4.39 17.32
CA VAL A 63 6.48 -3.75 17.14
C VAL A 63 6.45 -2.85 15.92
N VAL A 64 6.82 -1.58 16.07
CA VAL A 64 6.85 -0.59 14.99
C VAL A 64 8.25 -0.04 14.83
N THR A 65 8.92 -0.35 13.71
CA THR A 65 10.18 0.30 13.36
C THR A 65 9.92 1.67 12.72
N GLY A 66 10.76 2.66 13.00
CA GLY A 66 10.51 4.04 12.56
C GLY A 66 9.31 4.69 13.24
N GLY A 67 8.95 4.24 14.44
CA GLY A 67 7.77 4.69 15.19
C GLY A 67 7.90 6.06 15.87
N SER A 68 9.04 6.75 15.73
CA SER A 68 9.28 8.04 16.39
C SER A 68 8.58 9.24 15.73
N SER A 69 8.23 9.14 14.46
CA SER A 69 7.62 10.25 13.70
C SER A 69 6.73 9.77 12.54
N GLY A 70 6.00 10.69 11.92
CA GLY A 70 5.25 10.50 10.69
C GLY A 70 4.29 9.30 10.72
N ILE A 71 4.28 8.52 9.64
CA ILE A 71 3.37 7.38 9.46
C ILE A 71 3.57 6.32 10.55
N GLY A 72 4.84 5.99 10.91
CA GLY A 72 5.11 4.98 11.93
C GLY A 72 4.56 5.35 13.30
N LYS A 73 4.69 6.62 13.70
CA LYS A 73 4.08 7.14 14.94
C LYS A 73 2.57 7.04 14.90
N SER A 74 1.94 7.44 13.79
CA SER A 74 0.47 7.40 13.66
C SER A 74 -0.05 5.95 13.64
N ILE A 75 0.69 4.99 13.04
CA ILE A 75 0.38 3.56 13.11
C ILE A 75 0.45 3.05 14.56
N ALA A 76 1.52 3.40 15.28
CA ALA A 76 1.67 3.01 16.69
C ALA A 76 0.52 3.55 17.55
N MET A 77 0.13 4.81 17.33
CA MET A 77 -1.00 5.45 18.01
C MET A 77 -2.33 4.74 17.70
N GLU A 78 -2.55 4.34 16.45
CA GLU A 78 -3.77 3.65 16.06
C GLU A 78 -3.85 2.25 16.70
N CYS A 79 -2.74 1.49 16.70
CA CYS A 79 -2.68 0.20 17.38
C CYS A 79 -2.87 0.34 18.91
N TYR A 80 -2.27 1.36 19.51
CA TYR A 80 -2.42 1.67 20.94
C TYR A 80 -3.88 1.97 21.29
N ARG A 81 -4.59 2.79 20.51
CA ARG A 81 -6.03 3.07 20.71
C ARG A 81 -6.90 1.82 20.68
N GLN A 82 -6.45 0.78 19.97
CA GLN A 82 -7.14 -0.52 19.89
C GLN A 82 -6.69 -1.49 20.99
N GLY A 83 -5.89 -1.04 21.97
CA GLY A 83 -5.50 -1.80 23.17
C GLY A 83 -4.26 -2.68 22.99
N ALA A 84 -3.42 -2.43 21.98
CA ALA A 84 -2.18 -3.17 21.78
C ALA A 84 -1.05 -2.69 22.70
N PHE A 85 -0.18 -3.60 23.16
CA PHE A 85 1.13 -3.26 23.72
C PHE A 85 2.06 -2.83 22.59
N ILE A 86 2.74 -1.71 22.75
CA ILE A 86 3.53 -1.12 21.65
C ILE A 86 5.02 -1.16 21.99
N THR A 87 5.82 -1.67 21.08
CA THR A 87 7.27 -1.43 21.06
C THR A 87 7.63 -0.52 19.90
N LEU A 88 8.18 0.64 20.21
CA LEU A 88 8.76 1.57 19.24
C LEU A 88 10.25 1.31 19.08
N VAL A 89 10.66 1.05 17.84
CA VAL A 89 12.07 0.86 17.49
C VAL A 89 12.48 1.98 16.56
N ALA A 90 13.45 2.81 16.98
CA ALA A 90 13.95 3.92 16.20
C ALA A 90 15.42 4.22 16.56
N ARG A 91 16.10 5.06 15.77
CA ARG A 91 17.43 5.56 16.10
C ARG A 91 17.37 6.55 17.26
N ASP A 92 18.50 7.08 17.73
CA ASP A 92 18.67 7.93 18.93
C ASP A 92 17.69 9.09 19.15
N GLU A 93 16.87 9.44 18.15
CA GLU A 93 15.84 10.48 18.27
C GLU A 93 14.70 10.12 19.23
N VAL A 94 14.50 8.83 19.57
CA VAL A 94 13.49 8.40 20.54
C VAL A 94 13.79 8.94 21.93
N SER A 95 15.06 9.05 22.30
CA SER A 95 15.48 9.59 23.61
C SER A 95 15.34 11.11 23.69
N ARG A 96 15.40 11.85 22.58
CA ARG A 96 15.20 13.32 22.55
C ARG A 96 13.71 13.71 22.59
N ASN A 97 12.82 12.85 22.10
CA ASN A 97 11.39 13.12 22.03
C ASN A 97 10.60 12.53 23.21
N LYS A 98 11.15 12.58 24.44
CA LYS A 98 10.37 12.30 25.66
C LYS A 98 9.04 13.08 25.71
N GLN A 99 8.96 14.25 25.07
CA GLN A 99 7.70 15.01 24.90
C GLN A 99 6.65 14.28 24.04
N ASN A 100 7.08 13.43 23.09
CA ASN A 100 6.15 12.65 22.27
C ASN A 100 5.66 11.37 22.99
N ILE A 101 6.46 10.84 23.94
CA ILE A 101 6.05 9.77 24.85
C ILE A 101 4.98 10.31 25.81
N ASN A 102 5.14 11.54 26.29
CA ASN A 102 4.11 12.18 27.16
C ASN A 102 2.76 12.37 26.45
N ALA A 103 2.73 12.48 25.12
CA ALA A 103 1.47 12.46 24.37
C ALA A 103 0.84 11.05 24.32
N LEU A 104 1.64 9.98 24.26
CA LEU A 104 1.18 8.61 24.44
C LEU A 104 0.81 8.33 25.92
N ASP A 105 1.61 8.83 26.88
CA ASP A 105 1.35 8.70 28.32
C ASP A 105 0.14 9.53 28.78
N SER A 106 -0.12 10.69 28.20
CA SER A 106 -1.35 11.45 28.47
C SER A 106 -2.62 10.74 27.97
N PHE A 107 -2.53 9.92 26.93
CA PHE A 107 -3.57 8.98 26.53
C PHE A 107 -3.63 7.75 27.44
N ALA A 108 -2.51 7.29 28.00
CA ALA A 108 -2.45 6.18 28.95
C ALA A 108 -3.23 6.44 30.25
N LEU A 109 -3.43 7.71 30.63
CA LEU A 109 -4.31 8.09 31.75
C LEU A 109 -5.79 7.73 31.52
N PHE A 110 -6.21 7.53 30.28
CA PHE A 110 -7.55 7.07 29.93
C PHE A 110 -7.68 5.54 29.78
N PHE A 111 -6.54 4.82 29.58
CA PHE A 111 -6.52 3.38 29.36
C PHE A 111 -5.53 2.73 30.35
N THR A 112 -6.02 2.24 31.44
CA THR A 112 -5.26 1.80 32.62
C THR A 112 -4.37 0.56 32.43
N GLN A 113 -4.14 0.03 31.22
CA GLN A 113 -3.42 -1.23 31.00
C GLN A 113 -2.47 -1.29 29.80
N THR A 114 -2.22 -0.20 29.06
CA THR A 114 -1.40 -0.29 27.83
C THR A 114 0.04 0.13 28.08
N VAL A 115 1.00 -0.74 27.77
CA VAL A 115 2.43 -0.51 27.97
C VAL A 115 3.10 -0.10 26.65
N VAL A 116 3.92 0.96 26.70
CA VAL A 116 4.75 1.40 25.57
C VAL A 116 6.23 1.21 25.92
N LEU A 117 6.95 0.44 25.10
CA LEU A 117 8.37 0.22 25.21
C LEU A 117 9.10 0.95 24.06
N CYS A 118 10.12 1.76 24.39
CA CYS A 118 10.93 2.44 23.40
C CYS A 118 12.35 1.87 23.42
N ILE A 119 12.87 1.47 22.27
CA ILE A 119 14.22 0.92 22.15
C ILE A 119 14.94 1.60 20.98
N SER A 120 16.20 1.98 21.23
CA SER A 120 17.07 2.61 20.25
C SER A 120 17.93 1.58 19.54
N VAL A 121 17.77 1.47 18.22
CA VAL A 121 18.64 0.69 17.32
C VAL A 121 18.48 1.18 15.88
N ASP A 122 19.58 1.16 15.11
CA ASP A 122 19.52 1.31 13.66
C ASP A 122 19.24 -0.05 13.01
N VAL A 123 18.02 -0.22 12.55
CA VAL A 123 17.54 -1.49 11.96
C VAL A 123 18.24 -1.87 10.64
N SER A 124 19.03 -0.96 10.05
CA SER A 124 19.70 -1.18 8.77
C SER A 124 21.15 -1.66 8.88
N LYS A 125 21.77 -1.61 10.08
CA LYS A 125 23.22 -1.77 10.22
C LYS A 125 23.65 -3.18 10.64
N ASP A 126 23.12 -3.69 11.72
CA ASP A 126 23.59 -4.94 12.34
C ASP A 126 22.40 -5.84 12.71
N TYR A 127 22.32 -7.00 12.05
CA TYR A 127 21.27 -7.98 12.32
C TYR A 127 21.30 -8.50 13.76
N GLY A 128 22.48 -8.75 14.32
CA GLY A 128 22.61 -9.27 15.70
C GLY A 128 22.08 -8.30 16.76
N GLN A 129 22.29 -6.99 16.56
CA GLN A 129 21.69 -5.96 17.42
C GLN A 129 20.18 -5.93 17.29
N VAL A 130 19.65 -6.00 16.06
CA VAL A 130 18.20 -6.02 15.81
C VAL A 130 17.56 -7.26 16.42
N GLU A 131 18.16 -8.44 16.26
CA GLU A 131 17.68 -9.69 16.85
C GLU A 131 17.65 -9.63 18.37
N SER A 132 18.73 -9.10 18.98
CA SER A 132 18.82 -8.89 20.43
C SER A 132 17.72 -7.96 20.96
N VAL A 133 17.46 -6.85 20.25
CA VAL A 133 16.39 -5.91 20.58
C VAL A 133 15.02 -6.58 20.49
N ILE A 134 14.73 -7.31 19.42
CA ILE A 134 13.46 -8.03 19.27
C ILE A 134 13.28 -9.07 20.38
N LYS A 135 14.33 -9.82 20.74
CA LYS A 135 14.30 -10.75 21.86
C LYS A 135 13.97 -10.05 23.18
N GLN A 136 14.65 -8.93 23.46
CA GLN A 136 14.38 -8.10 24.65
C GLN A 136 12.93 -7.60 24.70
N CYS A 137 12.35 -7.19 23.55
CA CYS A 137 10.95 -6.80 23.47
C CYS A 137 10.02 -7.95 23.84
N GLN A 138 10.30 -9.15 23.31
CA GLN A 138 9.48 -10.33 23.55
C GLN A 138 9.57 -10.81 25.01
N GLU A 139 10.73 -10.67 25.66
CA GLU A 139 10.90 -10.99 27.07
C GLU A 139 10.07 -10.06 27.98
N LYS A 140 9.88 -8.78 27.57
CA LYS A 140 9.16 -7.78 28.37
C LYS A 140 7.64 -7.76 28.13
N LEU A 141 7.21 -7.91 26.87
CA LEU A 141 5.81 -7.70 26.47
C LEU A 141 5.16 -8.96 25.87
N GLY A 142 5.86 -10.08 25.89
CA GLY A 142 5.41 -11.30 25.24
C GLY A 142 5.76 -11.33 23.73
N PRO A 143 5.47 -12.44 23.08
CA PRO A 143 5.81 -12.65 21.68
C PRO A 143 5.13 -11.62 20.76
N VAL A 144 5.82 -11.25 19.68
CA VAL A 144 5.32 -10.26 18.70
C VAL A 144 4.16 -10.84 17.92
N ASP A 145 3.00 -10.19 17.93
CA ASP A 145 1.81 -10.55 17.17
C ASP A 145 1.74 -9.80 15.83
N MET A 146 2.21 -8.55 15.81
CA MET A 146 2.32 -7.78 14.58
C MET A 146 3.63 -7.00 14.52
N LEU A 147 4.37 -7.15 13.41
CA LEU A 147 5.53 -6.35 13.08
C LEU A 147 5.18 -5.34 11.99
N VAL A 148 5.47 -4.07 12.23
CA VAL A 148 5.33 -2.98 11.27
C VAL A 148 6.70 -2.45 10.88
N ASN A 149 7.15 -2.78 9.67
CA ASN A 149 8.36 -2.26 9.06
C ASN A 149 8.06 -0.91 8.41
N CYS A 150 8.23 0.17 9.17
CA CYS A 150 8.00 1.55 8.73
C CYS A 150 9.26 2.42 8.75
N ALA A 151 10.38 1.91 9.29
CA ALA A 151 11.67 2.61 9.19
C ALA A 151 12.04 2.76 7.71
N GLY A 152 12.32 3.99 7.30
CA GLY A 152 12.64 4.29 5.92
C GLY A 152 13.06 5.74 5.73
N THR A 153 13.59 6.02 4.55
CA THR A 153 13.94 7.37 4.11
C THR A 153 13.65 7.51 2.63
N SER A 154 13.39 8.74 2.19
CA SER A 154 13.21 9.09 0.78
C SER A 154 14.32 9.99 0.32
N PHE A 155 14.52 10.02 -0.98
CA PHE A 155 15.41 10.96 -1.66
C PHE A 155 14.95 11.13 -3.10
N SER A 156 15.00 12.35 -3.60
CA SER A 156 14.70 12.69 -4.98
C SER A 156 15.82 13.51 -5.60
N GLY A 157 16.16 13.19 -6.84
CA GLY A 157 17.21 13.86 -7.61
C GLY A 157 17.29 13.27 -9.01
N LYS A 158 17.85 14.00 -9.97
CA LYS A 158 18.09 13.46 -11.32
C LYS A 158 19.18 12.39 -11.25
N PHE A 159 19.06 11.36 -12.08
CA PHE A 159 19.92 10.19 -12.03
C PHE A 159 21.42 10.54 -12.03
N GLU A 160 21.82 11.45 -12.91
CA GLU A 160 23.20 11.91 -13.06
C GLU A 160 23.71 12.79 -11.92
N GLU A 161 22.80 13.35 -11.10
CA GLU A 161 23.12 14.22 -9.98
C GLU A 161 23.13 13.45 -8.64
N VAL A 162 22.61 12.21 -8.62
CA VAL A 162 22.52 11.37 -7.39
C VAL A 162 23.85 10.66 -7.15
N GLU A 163 24.44 10.88 -5.99
CA GLU A 163 25.63 10.14 -5.57
C GLU A 163 25.35 8.63 -5.50
N VAL A 164 26.30 7.82 -6.01
CA VAL A 164 26.15 6.34 -6.07
C VAL A 164 25.89 5.74 -4.68
N GLU A 165 26.49 6.30 -3.62
CA GLU A 165 26.32 5.85 -2.26
C GLU A 165 24.87 6.04 -1.76
N ARG A 166 24.12 6.97 -2.34
CA ARG A 166 22.70 7.18 -2.03
C ARG A 166 21.84 5.98 -2.46
N PHE A 167 22.14 5.37 -3.61
CA PHE A 167 21.47 4.14 -4.06
C PHE A 167 21.65 3.01 -3.05
N ARG A 168 22.87 2.82 -2.54
CA ARG A 168 23.20 1.82 -1.53
C ARG A 168 22.46 2.10 -0.22
N SER A 169 22.57 3.32 0.30
CA SER A 169 21.99 3.71 1.57
C SER A 169 20.46 3.58 1.60
N LEU A 170 19.77 3.87 0.48
CA LEU A 170 18.34 3.67 0.37
C LEU A 170 17.96 2.18 0.40
N MET A 171 18.74 1.31 -0.24
CA MET A 171 18.53 -0.14 -0.15
C MET A 171 18.81 -0.67 1.27
N GLU A 172 19.86 -0.19 1.92
CA GLU A 172 20.17 -0.58 3.31
C GLU A 172 19.02 -0.20 4.26
N VAL A 173 18.59 1.05 4.23
CA VAL A 173 17.56 1.54 5.17
C VAL A 173 16.17 0.97 4.83
N ASN A 174 15.73 1.09 3.58
CA ASN A 174 14.35 0.75 3.21
C ASN A 174 14.13 -0.76 3.08
N TYR A 175 15.11 -1.50 2.51
CA TYR A 175 14.97 -2.92 2.26
C TYR A 175 15.59 -3.77 3.39
N LEU A 176 16.90 -3.67 3.65
CA LEU A 176 17.54 -4.47 4.70
C LEU A 176 17.01 -4.12 6.10
N GLY A 177 16.70 -2.83 6.35
CA GLY A 177 16.05 -2.38 7.57
C GLY A 177 14.65 -2.95 7.79
N SER A 178 14.03 -3.53 6.76
CA SER A 178 12.79 -4.31 6.86
C SER A 178 13.03 -5.82 6.94
N VAL A 179 14.09 -6.31 6.30
CA VAL A 179 14.48 -7.75 6.33
C VAL A 179 14.89 -8.17 7.73
N TYR A 180 15.74 -7.40 8.41
CA TYR A 180 16.30 -7.79 9.71
C TYR A 180 15.25 -7.95 10.81
N PRO A 181 14.34 -6.99 11.08
CA PRO A 181 13.28 -7.19 12.07
C PRO A 181 12.34 -8.34 11.71
N THR A 182 12.02 -8.49 10.42
CA THR A 182 11.17 -9.58 9.93
C THR A 182 11.80 -10.94 10.23
N ARG A 183 13.10 -11.12 9.94
CA ARG A 183 13.83 -12.35 10.23
C ARG A 183 13.87 -12.64 11.74
N ALA A 184 13.99 -11.61 12.58
CA ALA A 184 14.07 -11.75 14.03
C ALA A 184 12.73 -12.23 14.66
N VAL A 185 11.57 -11.90 14.08
CA VAL A 185 10.26 -12.31 14.64
C VAL A 185 9.71 -13.60 14.04
N ILE A 186 10.18 -14.00 12.84
CA ILE A 186 9.48 -14.99 12.03
C ILE A 186 9.43 -16.38 12.67
N THR A 187 10.48 -16.79 13.39
CA THR A 187 10.56 -18.11 14.04
C THR A 187 9.49 -18.26 15.11
N THR A 188 9.37 -17.28 16.01
CA THR A 188 8.35 -17.30 17.08
C THR A 188 6.94 -17.19 16.53
N MET A 189 6.72 -16.45 15.44
CA MET A 189 5.42 -16.41 14.75
C MET A 189 5.07 -17.76 14.13
N LYS A 190 6.03 -18.47 13.50
CA LYS A 190 5.83 -19.81 12.91
C LYS A 190 5.46 -20.84 13.98
N GLU A 191 6.18 -20.87 15.09
CA GLU A 191 5.91 -21.78 16.22
C GLU A 191 4.50 -21.61 16.76
N ARG A 192 4.03 -20.36 16.88
CA ARG A 192 2.70 -20.01 17.37
C ARG A 192 1.61 -20.12 16.28
N ARG A 193 2.00 -20.28 15.02
CA ARG A 193 1.10 -20.27 13.84
C ARG A 193 0.17 -19.05 13.82
N MET A 194 0.72 -17.89 14.16
CA MET A 194 0.01 -16.62 14.23
C MET A 194 0.98 -15.45 14.04
N GLY A 195 0.62 -14.49 13.19
CA GLY A 195 1.38 -13.26 13.01
C GLY A 195 0.81 -12.35 11.92
N ARG A 196 1.19 -11.07 12.01
CA ARG A 196 1.01 -10.08 10.96
C ARG A 196 2.34 -9.37 10.70
N ILE A 197 2.70 -9.24 9.45
CA ILE A 197 3.92 -8.53 9.02
C ILE A 197 3.49 -7.45 8.03
N MET A 198 3.75 -6.20 8.36
CA MET A 198 3.46 -5.07 7.48
C MET A 198 4.76 -4.46 6.97
N PHE A 199 4.81 -4.21 5.67
CA PHE A 199 5.85 -3.40 5.03
C PHE A 199 5.25 -2.08 4.56
N VAL A 200 5.80 -0.96 5.02
CA VAL A 200 5.41 0.37 4.54
C VAL A 200 6.27 0.73 3.33
N SER A 201 5.73 0.47 2.15
CA SER A 201 6.31 0.85 0.86
C SER A 201 5.93 2.31 0.52
N SER A 202 5.49 2.56 -0.69
CA SER A 202 5.02 3.85 -1.22
C SER A 202 4.31 3.60 -2.54
N GLN A 203 3.50 4.52 -3.02
CA GLN A 203 3.06 4.52 -4.43
C GLN A 203 4.24 4.50 -5.40
N ALA A 204 5.39 5.08 -5.03
CA ALA A 204 6.66 4.96 -5.76
C ALA A 204 7.24 3.52 -5.75
N GLY A 205 6.68 2.58 -5.01
CA GLY A 205 6.93 1.13 -5.08
C GLY A 205 5.96 0.38 -5.99
N GLN A 206 5.05 1.09 -6.68
CA GLN A 206 4.12 0.55 -7.68
C GLN A 206 4.42 1.10 -9.07
N ILE A 207 4.92 2.35 -9.15
CA ILE A 207 5.35 3.02 -10.38
C ILE A 207 6.68 3.72 -10.16
N GLY A 208 7.50 3.81 -11.22
CA GLY A 208 8.68 4.67 -11.24
C GLY A 208 8.28 6.08 -11.65
N LEU A 209 8.84 7.09 -10.96
CA LEU A 209 8.62 8.50 -11.24
C LEU A 209 9.95 9.21 -11.50
N PHE A 210 9.90 10.31 -12.24
CA PHE A 210 11.07 11.17 -12.44
C PHE A 210 11.69 11.58 -11.10
N GLY A 211 13.01 11.50 -11.00
CA GLY A 211 13.75 11.85 -9.79
C GLY A 211 13.80 10.78 -8.70
N TYR A 212 13.10 9.64 -8.85
CA TYR A 212 13.11 8.56 -7.86
C TYR A 212 13.89 7.31 -8.28
N THR A 213 14.89 7.46 -9.14
CA THR A 213 15.69 6.34 -9.65
C THR A 213 16.43 5.55 -8.56
N ALA A 214 16.73 6.16 -7.41
CA ALA A 214 17.26 5.48 -6.22
C ALA A 214 16.17 5.04 -5.24
N TYR A 215 15.13 5.84 -5.05
CA TYR A 215 14.06 5.58 -4.07
C TYR A 215 13.08 4.51 -4.54
N SER A 216 12.51 4.64 -5.75
CA SER A 216 11.54 3.67 -6.27
C SER A 216 12.06 2.23 -6.23
N PRO A 217 13.28 1.89 -6.70
CA PRO A 217 13.79 0.53 -6.62
C PRO A 217 13.83 -0.02 -5.20
N SER A 218 14.16 0.79 -4.19
CA SER A 218 14.18 0.37 -2.80
C SER A 218 12.78 0.02 -2.26
N LYS A 219 11.74 0.68 -2.77
CA LYS A 219 10.33 0.43 -2.43
C LYS A 219 9.71 -0.71 -3.25
N PHE A 220 10.15 -0.90 -4.50
CA PHE A 220 9.82 -2.09 -5.29
C PHE A 220 10.42 -3.37 -4.70
N ALA A 221 11.64 -3.31 -4.15
CA ALA A 221 12.28 -4.44 -3.48
C ALA A 221 11.43 -4.98 -2.32
N LEU A 222 10.73 -4.10 -1.58
CA LEU A 222 9.78 -4.52 -0.53
C LEU A 222 8.62 -5.31 -1.09
N ARG A 223 8.15 -5.00 -2.30
CA ARG A 223 7.07 -5.75 -2.94
C ARG A 223 7.50 -7.19 -3.24
N GLY A 224 8.66 -7.38 -3.87
CA GLY A 224 9.18 -8.71 -4.14
C GLY A 224 9.40 -9.52 -2.87
N LEU A 225 9.91 -8.88 -1.79
CA LEU A 225 10.03 -9.51 -0.47
C LEU A 225 8.66 -9.92 0.08
N ALA A 226 7.68 -9.03 0.06
CA ALA A 226 6.35 -9.27 0.61
C ALA A 226 5.62 -10.40 -0.13
N GLU A 227 5.66 -10.41 -1.48
CA GLU A 227 5.03 -11.45 -2.31
C GLU A 227 5.61 -12.83 -2.03
N SER A 228 6.94 -12.95 -1.99
CA SER A 228 7.62 -14.21 -1.69
C SER A 228 7.34 -14.67 -0.26
N LEU A 229 7.46 -13.75 0.70
CA LEU A 229 7.26 -14.05 2.11
C LEU A 229 5.81 -14.46 2.41
N GLN A 230 4.82 -13.88 1.75
CA GLN A 230 3.42 -14.27 1.88
C GLN A 230 3.21 -15.76 1.52
N MET A 231 3.85 -16.23 0.45
CA MET A 231 3.75 -17.64 0.05
C MET A 231 4.37 -18.57 1.10
N GLU A 232 5.53 -18.20 1.66
CA GLU A 232 6.20 -18.99 2.68
C GLU A 232 5.46 -19.00 4.03
N MET A 233 4.79 -17.90 4.36
CA MET A 233 4.19 -17.68 5.68
C MET A 233 2.72 -18.12 5.78
N LYS A 234 2.00 -18.12 4.68
CA LYS A 234 0.58 -18.50 4.63
C LYS A 234 0.27 -19.88 5.27
N PRO A 235 1.09 -20.94 5.08
CA PRO A 235 0.87 -22.24 5.73
C PRO A 235 0.95 -22.19 7.26
N TYR A 236 1.59 -21.15 7.83
CA TYR A 236 1.71 -20.92 9.27
C TYR A 236 0.68 -19.92 9.81
N ASN A 237 -0.35 -19.57 9.03
CA ASN A 237 -1.36 -18.58 9.41
C ASN A 237 -0.75 -17.20 9.76
N ILE A 238 0.35 -16.86 9.10
CA ILE A 238 1.01 -15.56 9.15
C ILE A 238 0.70 -14.83 7.84
N TYR A 239 0.22 -13.60 7.93
CA TYR A 239 -0.17 -12.81 6.77
C TYR A 239 0.69 -11.56 6.63
N VAL A 240 1.09 -11.31 5.40
CA VAL A 240 1.90 -10.16 5.03
C VAL A 240 1.02 -9.10 4.39
N THR A 241 1.23 -7.85 4.79
CA THR A 241 0.59 -6.68 4.19
C THR A 241 1.67 -5.75 3.66
N ILE A 242 1.52 -5.30 2.41
CA ILE A 242 2.34 -4.22 1.87
C ILE A 242 1.47 -2.97 1.68
N ALA A 243 1.86 -1.87 2.32
CA ALA A 243 1.17 -0.60 2.27
C ALA A 243 1.83 0.35 1.25
N TYR A 244 1.01 1.05 0.48
CA TYR A 244 1.42 2.00 -0.55
C TYR A 244 0.88 3.41 -0.23
N PRO A 245 1.39 4.09 0.81
CA PRO A 245 0.96 5.44 1.10
C PRO A 245 1.32 6.41 -0.04
N PRO A 246 0.45 7.42 -0.29
CA PRO A 246 0.77 8.58 -1.11
C PRO A 246 1.71 9.53 -0.36
N ASP A 247 2.01 10.70 -0.97
CA ASP A 247 2.66 11.79 -0.25
C ASP A 247 1.86 12.11 1.02
N THR A 248 2.55 12.01 2.15
CA THR A 248 1.94 12.09 3.49
C THR A 248 2.61 13.21 4.28
N ASP A 249 1.82 14.04 4.93
CA ASP A 249 2.29 15.20 5.72
C ASP A 249 3.14 14.73 6.92
N THR A 250 4.44 14.65 6.70
CA THR A 250 5.42 14.13 7.64
C THR A 250 6.71 14.92 7.59
N PRO A 251 7.52 14.91 8.65
CA PRO A 251 8.87 15.48 8.61
C PRO A 251 9.74 14.90 7.47
N GLY A 252 9.53 13.63 7.12
CA GLY A 252 10.23 12.98 6.00
C GLY A 252 9.87 13.60 4.64
N LEU A 253 8.60 13.88 4.37
CA LEU A 253 8.18 14.56 3.15
C LEU A 253 8.70 16.01 3.11
N ALA A 254 8.68 16.71 4.24
CA ALA A 254 9.22 18.07 4.33
C ALA A 254 10.71 18.11 3.98
N GLU A 255 11.49 17.13 4.44
CA GLU A 255 12.91 17.01 4.11
C GLU A 255 13.13 16.65 2.63
N GLU A 256 12.37 15.70 2.10
CA GLU A 256 12.41 15.33 0.69
C GLU A 256 12.11 16.52 -0.23
N ASN A 257 11.13 17.34 0.13
CA ASN A 257 10.69 18.51 -0.67
C ASN A 257 11.78 19.60 -0.80
N ARG A 258 12.81 19.60 0.06
CA ARG A 258 13.93 20.55 -0.04
C ARG A 258 14.76 20.36 -1.31
N THR A 259 14.92 19.13 -1.75
CA THR A 259 15.77 18.77 -2.89
C THR A 259 14.98 18.22 -4.08
N LYS A 260 13.65 18.17 -3.96
CA LYS A 260 12.77 17.59 -4.99
C LYS A 260 12.86 18.34 -6.31
N PRO A 261 13.25 17.70 -7.43
CA PRO A 261 13.25 18.32 -8.75
C PRO A 261 11.90 18.90 -9.12
N LEU A 262 11.89 19.95 -9.94
CA LEU A 262 10.65 20.61 -10.37
C LEU A 262 9.67 19.63 -11.03
N GLU A 263 10.18 18.75 -11.88
CA GLU A 263 9.40 17.73 -12.58
C GLU A 263 8.72 16.78 -11.58
N THR A 264 9.47 16.30 -10.57
CA THR A 264 8.94 15.43 -9.52
C THR A 264 7.88 16.14 -8.70
N ARG A 265 8.09 17.42 -8.38
CA ARG A 265 7.14 18.25 -7.63
C ARG A 265 5.82 18.41 -8.39
N LEU A 266 5.88 18.80 -9.67
CA LEU A 266 4.69 18.99 -10.51
C LEU A 266 3.92 17.67 -10.72
N ILE A 267 4.60 16.53 -10.78
CA ILE A 267 3.96 15.22 -10.85
C ILE A 267 3.29 14.89 -9.51
N SER A 268 3.97 15.08 -8.38
CA SER A 268 3.42 14.81 -7.04
C SER A 268 2.19 15.67 -6.72
N GLU A 269 2.18 16.93 -7.13
CA GLU A 269 1.06 17.88 -6.89
C GLU A 269 -0.26 17.39 -7.50
N THR A 270 -0.23 16.47 -8.48
CA THR A 270 -1.46 15.90 -9.08
C THR A 270 -2.25 15.02 -8.13
N SER A 271 -1.61 14.42 -7.11
CA SER A 271 -2.24 13.47 -6.17
C SER A 271 -2.55 14.07 -4.78
N GLY A 272 -2.04 15.26 -4.48
CA GLY A 272 -2.22 15.92 -3.18
C GLY A 272 -1.46 15.24 -2.03
N VAL A 273 -1.64 15.79 -0.82
CA VAL A 273 -0.96 15.32 0.41
C VAL A 273 -1.99 14.78 1.41
N THR A 274 -1.73 13.62 1.97
CA THR A 274 -2.61 12.92 2.91
C THR A 274 -2.11 13.07 4.35
N GLN A 275 -3.02 13.09 5.32
CA GLN A 275 -2.66 13.14 6.75
C GLN A 275 -2.20 11.77 7.24
N PRO A 276 -1.14 11.68 8.07
CA PRO A 276 -0.57 10.42 8.54
C PRO A 276 -1.55 9.57 9.36
N GLU A 277 -2.49 10.18 10.07
CA GLU A 277 -3.54 9.49 10.81
C GLU A 277 -4.50 8.74 9.88
N HIS A 278 -4.85 9.34 8.73
CA HIS A 278 -5.70 8.69 7.74
C HIS A 278 -5.00 7.48 7.12
N VAL A 279 -3.71 7.64 6.78
CA VAL A 279 -2.87 6.53 6.31
C VAL A 279 -2.84 5.42 7.35
N ALA A 280 -2.50 5.75 8.62
CA ALA A 280 -2.39 4.80 9.70
C ALA A 280 -3.67 3.98 9.91
N LYS A 281 -4.83 4.65 9.96
CA LYS A 281 -6.14 4.00 10.14
C LYS A 281 -6.41 2.98 9.03
N THR A 282 -6.10 3.32 7.79
CA THR A 282 -6.31 2.44 6.63
C THR A 282 -5.37 1.24 6.70
N VAL A 283 -4.06 1.46 6.84
CA VAL A 283 -3.08 0.37 6.79
C VAL A 283 -3.16 -0.57 7.98
N VAL A 284 -3.49 -0.07 9.18
CA VAL A 284 -3.72 -0.92 10.36
C VAL A 284 -4.95 -1.80 10.17
N LYS A 285 -6.05 -1.23 9.65
CA LYS A 285 -7.26 -2.01 9.33
C LYS A 285 -6.93 -3.15 8.37
N ASP A 286 -6.22 -2.87 7.28
CA ASP A 286 -5.89 -3.87 6.27
C ASP A 286 -4.95 -4.95 6.83
N ALA A 287 -3.93 -4.57 7.60
CA ALA A 287 -3.02 -5.53 8.22
C ALA A 287 -3.72 -6.43 9.25
N VAL A 288 -4.59 -5.87 10.07
CA VAL A 288 -5.41 -6.63 11.02
C VAL A 288 -6.28 -7.66 10.31
N GLN A 289 -6.88 -7.28 9.19
CA GLN A 289 -7.69 -8.17 8.35
C GLN A 289 -6.85 -9.20 7.59
N GLY A 290 -5.53 -8.99 7.48
CA GLY A 290 -4.63 -9.84 6.71
C GLY A 290 -4.70 -9.58 5.20
N ASN A 291 -5.16 -8.42 4.77
CA ASN A 291 -5.13 -8.00 3.37
C ASN A 291 -3.69 -7.87 2.90
N PHE A 292 -3.38 -8.38 1.71
CA PHE A 292 -2.02 -8.30 1.18
C PHE A 292 -1.68 -6.88 0.74
N ASN A 293 -2.51 -6.26 -0.09
CA ASN A 293 -2.33 -4.88 -0.54
C ASN A 293 -3.10 -3.92 0.36
N SER A 294 -2.45 -2.85 0.81
CA SER A 294 -3.10 -1.74 1.50
C SER A 294 -2.89 -0.45 0.72
N SER A 295 -3.98 0.10 0.20
CA SER A 295 -4.00 1.28 -0.64
C SER A 295 -4.72 2.42 0.06
N VAL A 296 -4.18 3.63 -0.06
CA VAL A 296 -4.74 4.83 0.56
C VAL A 296 -5.26 5.76 -0.53
N GLY A 297 -6.54 6.08 -0.45
CA GLY A 297 -7.22 6.97 -1.39
C GLY A 297 -7.52 6.35 -2.76
N PRO A 298 -8.23 7.09 -3.63
CA PRO A 298 -8.65 6.61 -4.96
C PRO A 298 -7.47 6.28 -5.87
N ASP A 299 -6.42 7.13 -5.88
CA ASP A 299 -5.22 6.93 -6.71
C ASP A 299 -4.47 5.67 -6.27
N GLY A 300 -4.35 5.44 -4.94
CA GLY A 300 -3.76 4.24 -4.39
C GLY A 300 -4.52 2.98 -4.81
N TYR A 301 -5.86 3.02 -4.79
CA TYR A 301 -6.70 1.93 -5.26
C TYR A 301 -6.50 1.65 -6.76
N MET A 302 -6.53 2.71 -7.58
CA MET A 302 -6.29 2.61 -9.02
C MET A 302 -4.92 1.99 -9.33
N LEU A 303 -3.87 2.49 -8.67
CA LEU A 303 -2.51 1.96 -8.85
C LEU A 303 -2.40 0.50 -8.43
N SER A 304 -2.99 0.11 -7.30
CA SER A 304 -2.95 -1.28 -6.83
C SER A 304 -3.70 -2.24 -7.75
N ALA A 305 -4.85 -1.85 -8.28
CA ALA A 305 -5.56 -2.66 -9.27
C ALA A 305 -4.80 -2.73 -10.61
N LEU A 306 -4.21 -1.61 -11.06
CA LEU A 306 -3.46 -1.53 -12.31
C LEU A 306 -2.15 -2.32 -12.27
N THR A 307 -1.46 -2.31 -11.14
CA THR A 307 -0.14 -2.92 -10.97
C THR A 307 -0.16 -4.24 -10.21
N CYS A 308 -1.34 -4.85 -10.01
CA CYS A 308 -1.47 -6.08 -9.23
C CYS A 308 -0.60 -7.23 -9.80
N GLY A 309 -0.54 -7.40 -11.11
CA GLY A 309 0.26 -8.46 -11.73
C GLY A 309 -0.07 -9.83 -11.15
N MET A 310 0.92 -10.50 -10.55
CA MET A 310 0.78 -11.79 -9.86
C MET A 310 0.77 -11.64 -8.32
N SER A 311 0.53 -10.44 -7.81
CA SER A 311 0.42 -10.22 -6.36
C SER A 311 -0.69 -11.07 -5.73
N PRO A 312 -0.47 -11.60 -4.53
CA PRO A 312 -1.47 -12.36 -3.81
C PRO A 312 -2.75 -11.55 -3.57
N VAL A 313 -3.88 -12.20 -3.70
CA VAL A 313 -5.18 -11.67 -3.25
C VAL A 313 -5.61 -12.39 -1.96
N THR A 314 -6.25 -11.67 -1.07
CA THR A 314 -6.72 -12.20 0.23
C THR A 314 -8.22 -12.40 0.28
N SER A 315 -8.94 -11.87 -0.71
CA SER A 315 -10.37 -12.07 -0.88
C SER A 315 -10.75 -12.28 -2.35
N ILE A 316 -11.82 -13.02 -2.59
CA ILE A 316 -12.37 -13.22 -3.94
C ILE A 316 -12.86 -11.88 -4.51
N THR A 317 -13.41 -11.02 -3.67
CA THR A 317 -13.92 -9.71 -4.06
C THR A 317 -12.81 -8.79 -4.57
N GLU A 318 -11.64 -8.80 -3.92
CA GLU A 318 -10.46 -8.06 -4.38
C GLU A 318 -10.03 -8.52 -5.78
N GLY A 319 -9.92 -9.84 -5.99
CA GLY A 319 -9.55 -10.40 -7.29
C GLY A 319 -10.53 -10.04 -8.40
N LEU A 320 -11.85 -10.12 -8.14
CA LEU A 320 -12.87 -9.74 -9.11
C LEU A 320 -12.82 -8.24 -9.46
N GLN A 321 -12.63 -7.39 -8.46
CA GLN A 321 -12.50 -5.95 -8.68
C GLN A 321 -11.28 -5.65 -9.56
N GLN A 322 -10.13 -6.26 -9.29
CA GLN A 322 -8.93 -6.10 -10.11
C GLN A 322 -9.16 -6.52 -11.57
N ILE A 323 -9.77 -7.68 -11.81
CA ILE A 323 -10.09 -8.17 -13.16
C ILE A 323 -10.98 -7.18 -13.93
N VAL A 324 -12.05 -6.68 -13.28
CA VAL A 324 -13.03 -5.79 -13.92
C VAL A 324 -12.46 -4.39 -14.19
N THR A 325 -11.66 -3.85 -13.25
CA THR A 325 -11.22 -2.45 -13.30
C THR A 325 -9.88 -2.23 -14.00
N MET A 326 -9.05 -3.28 -14.13
CA MET A 326 -7.69 -3.15 -14.67
C MET A 326 -7.63 -2.50 -16.07
N GLY A 327 -8.49 -2.92 -17.00
CA GLY A 327 -8.51 -2.37 -18.36
C GLY A 327 -8.88 -0.88 -18.38
N LEU A 328 -9.89 -0.49 -17.60
CA LEU A 328 -10.29 0.91 -17.46
C LEU A 328 -9.16 1.74 -16.83
N PHE A 329 -8.58 1.26 -15.75
CA PHE A 329 -7.49 1.95 -15.08
C PHE A 329 -6.24 2.05 -15.94
N ARG A 330 -5.97 1.04 -16.80
CA ARG A 330 -4.88 1.14 -17.78
C ARG A 330 -5.11 2.28 -18.77
N THR A 331 -6.35 2.44 -19.23
CA THR A 331 -6.70 3.55 -20.12
C THR A 331 -6.46 4.90 -19.45
N VAL A 332 -6.93 5.07 -18.21
CA VAL A 332 -6.70 6.29 -17.42
C VAL A 332 -5.19 6.52 -17.20
N ALA A 333 -4.44 5.49 -16.86
CA ALA A 333 -2.99 5.59 -16.63
C ALA A 333 -2.20 6.06 -17.86
N LEU A 334 -2.65 5.73 -19.08
CA LEU A 334 -2.02 6.22 -20.31
C LEU A 334 -2.13 7.74 -20.44
N PHE A 335 -3.24 8.34 -20.03
CA PHE A 335 -3.37 9.80 -19.98
C PHE A 335 -2.45 10.42 -18.94
N TYR A 336 -2.33 9.81 -17.74
CA TYR A 336 -1.38 10.27 -16.72
C TYR A 336 0.06 10.21 -17.23
N LEU A 337 0.48 9.11 -17.85
CA LEU A 337 1.83 8.96 -18.42
C LEU A 337 2.10 10.02 -19.49
N GLY A 338 1.16 10.27 -20.40
CA GLY A 338 1.26 11.33 -21.39
C GLY A 338 1.37 12.73 -20.78
N SER A 339 0.64 12.98 -19.67
CA SER A 339 0.74 14.21 -18.90
C SER A 339 2.12 14.36 -18.24
N PHE A 340 2.66 13.30 -17.64
CA PHE A 340 3.98 13.29 -17.01
C PHE A 340 5.09 13.55 -18.05
N ASP A 341 5.03 12.90 -19.23
CA ASP A 341 5.96 13.16 -20.32
C ASP A 341 5.91 14.63 -20.78
N SER A 342 4.71 15.22 -20.84
CA SER A 342 4.53 16.62 -21.19
C SER A 342 5.13 17.57 -20.15
N ILE A 343 4.98 17.27 -18.86
CA ILE A 343 5.60 18.01 -17.76
C ILE A 343 7.13 17.98 -17.89
N VAL A 344 7.71 16.79 -18.04
CA VAL A 344 9.16 16.60 -18.15
C VAL A 344 9.72 17.35 -19.35
N ARG A 345 9.06 17.24 -20.50
CA ARG A 345 9.47 17.94 -21.74
C ARG A 345 9.42 19.46 -21.57
N ARG A 346 8.36 20.01 -20.97
CA ARG A 346 8.24 21.44 -20.72
C ARG A 346 9.36 21.95 -19.80
N CYS A 347 9.60 21.30 -18.68
CA CYS A 347 10.68 21.66 -17.76
C CYS A 347 12.06 21.59 -18.42
N MET A 348 12.29 20.62 -19.33
CA MET A 348 13.53 20.53 -20.12
C MET A 348 13.68 21.76 -21.01
N ILE A 349 12.66 22.12 -21.79
CA ILE A 349 12.69 23.27 -22.71
C ILE A 349 12.93 24.57 -21.94
N GLU A 350 12.22 24.81 -20.84
CA GLU A 350 12.39 26.01 -20.01
C GLU A 350 13.82 26.12 -19.47
N ARG A 351 14.41 25.02 -19.06
CA ARG A 351 15.79 24.95 -18.56
C ARG A 351 16.82 25.24 -19.66
N GLU A 352 16.60 24.75 -20.89
CA GLU A 352 17.47 25.02 -22.03
C GLU A 352 17.39 26.50 -22.47
N GLN A 353 16.20 27.07 -22.43
CA GLN A 353 15.98 28.51 -22.73
C GLN A 353 16.68 29.41 -21.71
N SER A 354 16.55 29.10 -20.41
CA SER A 354 17.26 29.83 -19.35
C SER A 354 18.78 29.79 -19.55
N LYS A 355 19.35 28.59 -19.78
CA LYS A 355 20.78 28.44 -20.03
C LYS A 355 21.25 29.17 -21.31
N ALA A 356 20.39 29.32 -22.31
CA ALA A 356 20.70 30.04 -23.52
C ALA A 356 20.64 31.56 -23.32
N ALA A 357 19.78 32.06 -22.44
CA ALA A 357 19.70 33.45 -22.03
C ALA A 357 20.95 33.87 -21.22
N ASP A 358 21.30 33.09 -20.18
CA ASP A 358 22.48 33.33 -19.32
C ASP A 358 23.81 33.36 -20.09
N LYS A 359 23.91 32.68 -21.27
CA LYS A 359 25.11 32.71 -22.13
C LYS A 359 25.19 33.93 -23.03
N ARG A 360 24.12 34.71 -23.14
CA ARG A 360 24.05 35.92 -23.99
C ARG A 360 24.32 37.21 -23.21
N GLU A 361 24.20 37.16 -21.89
CA GLU A 361 24.68 38.16 -20.96
C GLU A 361 26.17 37.94 -20.61
#